data_6279e420386b853f4bc56aad08803a2b
#
_entry.id   6279e420386b853f4bc56aad08803a2b
#
_cell.length_a   1.000
_cell.length_b   1.000
_cell.length_c   1.000
_cell.angle_alpha   90.00
_cell.angle_beta   90.00
_cell.angle_gamma   90.00
#
_symmetry.space_group_name_H-M   'P 1'
#
loop_
_entity.id
_entity.type
_entity.pdbx_description
1 polymer ?
#
loop_
_entity_poly.entity_id
_entity_poly.type
_entity_poly.pdbx_seq_one_letter_code
_entity_poly.pdbx_strand_id
1 'polypeptide(L)'
;TKAQDVIDIWNLPPLSIEQGSYTTDWNDLCRQYNTPAWWREAKLGAWSHWDPQSVAENGDWYSRGMYIEGHPQSKYHREHFGHPSEYGYKELCRDWKTDLWDPEDLMLLYIKMGARYFLALGNHHDNFDCWNSKYQPWNAVNIGPRQDIIGIWEKVARKHGMPFGIGFHSTPARTWGQFMPVRYTSDKHGDKTGIPYDAMLTKADGTGKWWEGMDPQDLYGPIHHDGRKSLETPFANQFMWRVDDAIRKYQPDMIYFDDHAGNSQIDMGIDMGLGELTPQIIANFYNIAEKRTEGRREVVATFKGVGGRYNSFQHNPELISIVDRSLVKSTELYTEDNIMAFPFQTEVSLQEWHYLQGGKYRSAEEIITRLMQNVARNGCLLLNITQHGRGNIDDEARQICLDIGRWIDINQEAIYSARPFTQWGDEYVIYTRQGGYIYATILHPSAGAIVLSALSNQSASIGKIEKVELVENGHRLPFTQTAEGVTIQMEEPLFTQGIKDKNLAQGYKVIRISHDKAWFNDDDPGVHTFGWDRPCNTNEGDFNNDLSFSTQAGDTWTATIEARKISIVAPQGMGEGVMEVFI
;
A
#
# COMPACT_ATOMS: atom_id res chain seq x y z
N THR A 1 7.94 39.78 -17.37
CA THR A 1 7.26 38.53 -17.00
C THR A 1 6.46 38.10 -18.21
N LYS A 2 6.94 37.05 -18.93
CA LYS A 2 6.16 36.37 -19.96
C LYS A 2 4.92 35.80 -19.28
N ALA A 3 3.72 36.12 -19.82
CA ALA A 3 2.51 35.44 -19.46
C ALA A 3 2.78 33.92 -19.62
N GLN A 4 2.69 33.19 -18.55
CA GLN A 4 2.74 31.73 -18.61
C GLN A 4 1.50 31.33 -19.41
N ASP A 5 1.69 30.63 -20.53
CA ASP A 5 0.57 30.14 -21.33
C ASP A 5 -0.36 29.35 -20.40
N VAL A 6 -1.58 29.81 -20.23
CA VAL A 6 -2.59 29.14 -19.40
C VAL A 6 -2.94 27.84 -20.10
N ILE A 7 -2.57 26.73 -19.49
CA ILE A 7 -2.88 25.40 -20.02
C ILE A 7 -4.38 25.17 -19.90
N ASP A 8 -5.03 24.86 -21.01
CA ASP A 8 -6.40 24.35 -20.99
C ASP A 8 -6.39 22.87 -20.58
N ILE A 9 -6.58 22.64 -19.29
CA ILE A 9 -6.48 21.30 -18.68
C ILE A 9 -7.57 20.32 -19.15
N TRP A 10 -8.67 20.84 -19.70
CA TRP A 10 -9.78 20.04 -20.22
C TRP A 10 -9.67 19.73 -21.71
N ASN A 11 -8.62 20.25 -22.37
CA ASN A 11 -8.36 20.02 -23.79
C ASN A 11 -6.96 19.45 -24.05
N LEU A 12 -6.45 18.67 -23.11
CA LEU A 12 -5.16 18.00 -23.23
C LEU A 12 -5.25 16.83 -24.21
N PRO A 13 -4.26 16.62 -25.07
CA PRO A 13 -4.19 15.42 -25.90
C PRO A 13 -3.93 14.16 -25.03
N PRO A 14 -4.21 12.96 -25.54
CA PRO A 14 -3.76 11.73 -24.88
C PRO A 14 -2.26 11.78 -24.60
N LEU A 15 -1.85 11.29 -23.43
CA LEU A 15 -0.44 11.22 -23.05
C LEU A 15 0.26 10.18 -23.94
N SER A 16 1.33 10.58 -24.61
CA SER A 16 2.28 9.63 -25.21
C SER A 16 3.17 9.08 -24.09
N ILE A 17 3.02 7.80 -23.78
CA ILE A 17 3.82 7.15 -22.73
C ILE A 17 5.30 7.12 -23.11
N GLU A 18 6.16 7.08 -22.11
CA GLU A 18 7.61 6.98 -22.28
C GLU A 18 7.97 5.72 -23.08
N GLN A 19 8.88 5.87 -24.04
CA GLN A 19 9.37 4.73 -24.82
C GLN A 19 10.42 3.95 -24.03
N GLY A 20 10.34 2.63 -24.03
CA GLY A 20 11.26 1.74 -23.32
C GLY A 20 10.94 0.27 -23.58
N SER A 21 11.37 -0.60 -22.69
CA SER A 21 11.19 -2.05 -22.82
C SER A 21 9.74 -2.50 -22.59
N TYR A 22 8.95 -1.72 -21.83
CA TYR A 22 7.59 -2.09 -21.44
C TYR A 22 6.56 -1.54 -22.42
N THR A 23 5.70 -2.42 -22.90
CA THR A 23 4.52 -2.06 -23.70
C THR A 23 3.27 -2.03 -22.82
N THR A 24 2.13 -1.66 -23.42
CA THR A 24 0.82 -1.70 -22.72
C THR A 24 0.14 -3.07 -22.80
N ASP A 25 0.81 -4.08 -23.30
CA ASP A 25 0.32 -5.46 -23.32
C ASP A 25 0.56 -6.14 -21.97
N TRP A 26 -0.49 -6.70 -21.37
CA TRP A 26 -0.41 -7.35 -20.07
C TRP A 26 0.56 -8.55 -20.04
N ASN A 27 0.65 -9.32 -21.11
CA ASN A 27 1.58 -10.46 -21.19
C ASN A 27 3.03 -9.99 -21.24
N ASP A 28 3.29 -8.86 -21.91
CA ASP A 28 4.61 -8.25 -21.94
C ASP A 28 5.00 -7.72 -20.54
N LEU A 29 4.11 -6.97 -19.90
CA LEU A 29 4.29 -6.51 -18.52
C LEU A 29 4.55 -7.67 -17.56
N CYS A 30 3.73 -8.72 -17.63
CA CYS A 30 3.84 -9.91 -16.78
C CYS A 30 5.20 -10.62 -16.96
N ARG A 31 5.68 -10.78 -18.18
CA ARG A 31 6.96 -11.44 -18.44
C ARG A 31 8.17 -10.64 -17.96
N GLN A 32 8.10 -9.32 -18.03
CA GLN A 32 9.24 -8.45 -17.74
C GLN A 32 9.27 -7.95 -16.31
N TYR A 33 8.10 -7.82 -15.64
CA TYR A 33 8.04 -7.29 -14.28
C TYR A 33 8.50 -8.29 -13.25
N ASN A 34 9.32 -7.82 -12.31
CA ASN A 34 9.63 -8.53 -11.07
C ASN A 34 9.58 -7.52 -9.92
N THR A 35 8.85 -7.86 -8.86
CA THR A 35 8.77 -7.01 -7.68
C THR A 35 10.15 -6.86 -7.06
N PRO A 36 10.66 -5.62 -6.86
CA PRO A 36 12.01 -5.39 -6.36
C PRO A 36 12.23 -5.99 -4.97
N ALA A 37 13.44 -6.50 -4.75
CA ALA A 37 13.85 -7.06 -3.47
C ALA A 37 13.70 -6.05 -2.32
N TRP A 38 14.09 -4.79 -2.52
CA TRP A 38 14.00 -3.77 -1.49
C TRP A 38 12.59 -3.64 -0.91
N TRP A 39 11.55 -3.74 -1.76
CA TRP A 39 10.17 -3.64 -1.31
C TRP A 39 9.67 -4.94 -0.67
N ARG A 40 9.98 -6.09 -1.28
CA ARG A 40 9.61 -7.41 -0.74
C ARG A 40 10.21 -7.66 0.64
N GLU A 41 11.39 -7.11 0.92
CA GLU A 41 12.11 -7.26 2.17
C GLU A 41 11.74 -6.21 3.22
N ALA A 42 11.17 -5.09 2.81
CA ALA A 42 10.80 -3.98 3.68
C ALA A 42 9.68 -4.32 4.68
N LYS A 43 8.68 -5.06 4.28
CA LYS A 43 7.54 -5.59 5.05
C LYS A 43 6.62 -4.54 5.67
N LEU A 44 7.12 -3.41 6.13
CA LEU A 44 6.34 -2.32 6.73
C LEU A 44 6.65 -1.01 6.01
N GLY A 45 5.59 -0.35 5.56
CA GLY A 45 5.62 1.02 5.06
C GLY A 45 4.83 1.97 5.95
N ALA A 46 5.20 3.24 5.96
CA ALA A 46 4.43 4.31 6.58
C ALA A 46 3.73 5.13 5.49
N TRP A 47 2.53 5.60 5.79
CA TRP A 47 1.75 6.45 4.91
C TRP A 47 1.34 7.75 5.60
N SER A 48 1.51 8.87 4.92
CA SER A 48 0.89 10.14 5.27
C SER A 48 -0.30 10.36 4.32
N HIS A 49 -1.48 9.94 4.74
CA HIS A 49 -2.75 10.12 4.03
C HIS A 49 -3.38 11.44 4.48
N TRP A 50 -2.84 12.57 3.97
CA TRP A 50 -3.09 13.89 4.52
C TRP A 50 -3.25 14.94 3.41
N ASP A 51 -4.41 15.59 3.39
CA ASP A 51 -4.83 16.58 2.41
C ASP A 51 -5.84 17.57 3.03
N PRO A 52 -6.46 18.49 2.24
CA PRO A 52 -7.44 19.43 2.77
C PRO A 52 -8.67 18.83 3.45
N GLN A 53 -9.02 17.57 3.22
CA GLN A 53 -10.13 16.90 3.93
C GLN A 53 -9.87 16.81 5.43
N SER A 54 -8.59 16.77 5.84
CA SER A 54 -8.19 16.76 7.26
C SER A 54 -8.50 18.07 8.00
N VAL A 55 -8.77 19.17 7.30
CA VAL A 55 -9.05 20.49 7.93
C VAL A 55 -10.28 20.45 8.83
N ALA A 56 -11.29 19.69 8.44
CA ALA A 56 -12.52 19.56 9.22
C ALA A 56 -12.39 18.64 10.43
N GLU A 57 -11.34 17.81 10.48
CA GLU A 57 -11.11 16.80 11.54
C GLU A 57 -12.34 15.90 11.80
N ASN A 58 -13.08 15.59 10.75
CA ASN A 58 -14.35 14.87 10.82
C ASN A 58 -14.38 13.61 9.95
N GLY A 59 -13.23 12.94 9.82
CA GLY A 59 -13.09 11.66 9.17
C GLY A 59 -13.02 11.71 7.65
N ASP A 60 -13.00 10.52 7.06
CA ASP A 60 -12.78 10.32 5.64
C ASP A 60 -13.97 10.73 4.76
N TRP A 61 -13.71 10.98 3.48
CA TRP A 61 -14.71 11.40 2.48
C TRP A 61 -15.46 12.69 2.81
N TYR A 62 -14.85 13.56 3.62
CA TYR A 62 -15.47 14.79 4.05
C TYR A 62 -15.87 15.69 2.87
N SER A 63 -15.02 15.76 1.84
CA SER A 63 -15.29 16.53 0.62
C SER A 63 -16.56 16.10 -0.15
N ARG A 64 -17.10 14.93 0.18
CA ARG A 64 -18.38 14.41 -0.32
C ARG A 64 -19.48 14.58 0.71
N GLY A 65 -19.28 14.08 1.93
CA GLY A 65 -20.30 14.02 2.97
C GLY A 65 -20.86 15.40 3.35
N MET A 66 -20.02 16.44 3.29
CA MET A 66 -20.45 17.82 3.57
C MET A 66 -21.55 18.34 2.63
N TYR A 67 -21.66 17.78 1.42
CA TYR A 67 -22.66 18.17 0.42
C TYR A 67 -23.93 17.32 0.42
N ILE A 68 -24.01 16.29 1.26
CA ILE A 68 -25.17 15.38 1.31
C ILE A 68 -26.09 15.83 2.44
N GLU A 69 -27.23 16.42 2.11
CA GLU A 69 -28.22 16.84 3.08
C GLU A 69 -28.59 15.71 4.05
N GLY A 70 -28.53 15.98 5.34
CA GLY A 70 -28.81 15.00 6.39
C GLY A 70 -27.66 14.07 6.78
N HIS A 71 -26.59 14.00 6.00
CA HIS A 71 -25.38 13.25 6.37
C HIS A 71 -24.73 13.83 7.64
N PRO A 72 -24.12 13.02 8.52
CA PRO A 72 -23.46 13.53 9.73
C PRO A 72 -22.42 14.63 9.44
N GLN A 73 -21.57 14.44 8.43
CA GLN A 73 -20.57 15.45 8.01
C GLN A 73 -21.23 16.74 7.48
N SER A 74 -22.37 16.65 6.83
CA SER A 74 -23.12 17.82 6.35
C SER A 74 -23.72 18.64 7.51
N LYS A 75 -24.23 17.97 8.54
CA LYS A 75 -24.70 18.64 9.77
C LYS A 75 -23.56 19.34 10.48
N TYR A 76 -22.46 18.60 10.72
CA TYR A 76 -21.24 19.14 11.31
C TYR A 76 -20.72 20.36 10.54
N HIS A 77 -20.67 20.27 9.20
CA HIS A 77 -20.18 21.35 8.34
C HIS A 77 -21.01 22.62 8.52
N ARG A 78 -22.33 22.51 8.51
CA ARG A 78 -23.23 23.66 8.70
C ARG A 78 -23.09 24.31 10.08
N GLU A 79 -22.85 23.52 11.10
CA GLU A 79 -22.66 24.01 12.48
C GLU A 79 -21.32 24.72 12.67
N HIS A 80 -20.25 24.28 12.02
CA HIS A 80 -18.88 24.77 12.26
C HIS A 80 -18.36 25.71 11.18
N PHE A 81 -18.80 25.56 9.93
CA PHE A 81 -18.28 26.31 8.79
C PHE A 81 -19.36 27.13 8.06
N GLY A 82 -20.60 26.70 8.11
CA GLY A 82 -21.70 27.32 7.40
C GLY A 82 -22.25 26.48 6.26
N HIS A 83 -23.13 27.06 5.46
CA HIS A 83 -23.77 26.35 4.35
C HIS A 83 -22.83 26.19 3.15
N PRO A 84 -22.82 25.04 2.45
CA PRO A 84 -21.90 24.79 1.33
C PRO A 84 -22.03 25.73 0.12
N SER A 85 -23.08 26.55 0.04
CA SER A 85 -23.16 27.65 -0.95
C SER A 85 -22.29 28.85 -0.59
N GLU A 86 -21.89 29.01 0.67
CA GLU A 86 -21.14 30.16 1.21
C GLU A 86 -19.73 29.74 1.63
N TYR A 87 -19.60 28.56 2.22
CA TYR A 87 -18.36 27.95 2.62
C TYR A 87 -18.35 26.50 2.12
N GLY A 88 -17.79 26.29 0.94
CA GLY A 88 -17.69 24.97 0.32
C GLY A 88 -16.32 24.32 0.53
N TYR A 89 -16.06 23.25 -0.21
CA TYR A 89 -14.79 22.53 -0.08
C TYR A 89 -13.57 23.38 -0.50
N LYS A 90 -13.72 24.27 -1.48
CA LYS A 90 -12.64 25.18 -1.87
C LYS A 90 -12.16 26.08 -0.72
N GLU A 91 -13.04 26.45 0.21
CA GLU A 91 -12.67 27.19 1.42
C GLU A 91 -11.83 26.33 2.36
N LEU A 92 -12.16 25.04 2.52
CA LEU A 92 -11.32 24.09 3.27
C LEU A 92 -9.93 23.96 2.63
N CYS A 93 -9.83 23.89 1.30
CA CYS A 93 -8.55 23.90 0.61
C CYS A 93 -7.74 25.16 0.92
N ARG A 94 -8.38 26.34 0.95
CA ARG A 94 -7.74 27.61 1.35
C ARG A 94 -7.26 27.57 2.79
N ASP A 95 -8.03 26.99 3.67
CA ASP A 95 -7.81 27.03 5.12
C ASP A 95 -6.90 25.88 5.60
N TRP A 96 -6.48 25.01 4.70
CA TRP A 96 -5.48 23.99 4.99
C TRP A 96 -4.14 24.63 5.33
N LYS A 97 -3.63 24.35 6.55
CA LYS A 97 -2.40 24.91 7.10
C LYS A 97 -1.42 23.81 7.47
N THR A 98 -0.14 24.17 7.43
CA THR A 98 0.97 23.26 7.75
C THR A 98 1.83 23.78 8.90
N ASP A 99 1.24 24.62 9.74
CA ASP A 99 1.96 25.35 10.79
C ASP A 99 2.37 24.51 12.00
N LEU A 100 1.82 23.30 12.13
CA LEU A 100 2.24 22.29 13.11
C LEU A 100 2.86 21.05 12.44
N TRP A 101 3.08 21.08 11.14
CA TRP A 101 3.68 19.97 10.41
C TRP A 101 5.20 20.01 10.51
N ASP A 102 5.77 18.97 11.07
CA ASP A 102 7.21 18.72 11.07
C ASP A 102 7.50 17.39 10.34
N PRO A 103 7.77 17.44 9.03
CA PRO A 103 8.01 16.24 8.24
C PRO A 103 9.28 15.51 8.64
N GLU A 104 10.27 16.20 9.20
CA GLU A 104 11.50 15.59 9.68
C GLU A 104 11.24 14.74 10.93
N ASP A 105 10.54 15.30 11.93
CA ASP A 105 10.17 14.57 13.15
C ASP A 105 9.28 13.37 12.83
N LEU A 106 8.30 13.53 11.95
CA LEU A 106 7.43 12.44 11.53
C LEU A 106 8.20 11.34 10.80
N MET A 107 9.11 11.68 9.89
CA MET A 107 9.92 10.69 9.18
C MET A 107 10.80 9.89 10.15
N LEU A 108 11.42 10.56 11.12
CA LEU A 108 12.20 9.88 12.15
C LEU A 108 11.34 8.97 13.02
N LEU A 109 10.11 9.37 13.32
CA LEU A 109 9.15 8.51 14.00
C LEU A 109 8.80 7.27 13.20
N TYR A 110 8.56 7.42 11.89
CA TYR A 110 8.23 6.30 11.01
C TYR A 110 9.40 5.31 10.90
N ILE A 111 10.63 5.81 10.82
CA ILE A 111 11.83 4.98 10.88
C ILE A 111 11.94 4.23 12.21
N LYS A 112 11.70 4.92 13.33
CA LYS A 112 11.68 4.29 14.66
C LYS A 112 10.56 3.27 14.83
N MET A 113 9.43 3.48 14.18
CA MET A 113 8.34 2.50 14.12
C MET A 113 8.75 1.22 13.38
N GLY A 114 9.80 1.27 12.57
CA GLY A 114 10.28 0.14 11.76
C GLY A 114 9.85 0.20 10.29
N ALA A 115 9.27 1.30 9.82
CA ALA A 115 8.95 1.47 8.41
C ALA A 115 10.23 1.52 7.56
N ARG A 116 10.20 0.87 6.40
CA ARG A 116 11.31 0.81 5.45
C ARG A 116 10.96 1.36 4.07
N TYR A 117 9.78 1.90 3.89
CA TYR A 117 9.36 2.74 2.78
C TYR A 117 8.28 3.72 3.25
N PHE A 118 8.12 4.79 2.52
CA PHE A 118 7.18 5.85 2.87
C PHE A 118 6.33 6.25 1.66
N LEU A 119 5.04 6.39 1.86
CA LEU A 119 4.07 6.86 0.88
C LEU A 119 3.46 8.18 1.34
N ALA A 120 3.40 9.17 0.45
CA ALA A 120 2.66 10.41 0.65
C ALA A 120 1.43 10.45 -0.25
N LEU A 121 0.33 11.02 0.23
CA LEU A 121 -0.87 11.22 -0.57
C LEU A 121 -0.66 12.36 -1.56
N GLY A 122 -0.65 12.05 -2.85
CA GLY A 122 -0.56 13.04 -3.92
C GLY A 122 -1.88 13.77 -4.15
N ASN A 123 -2.98 13.04 -4.22
CA ASN A 123 -4.34 13.56 -4.27
C ASN A 123 -5.35 12.53 -3.77
N HIS A 124 -6.57 12.98 -3.49
CA HIS A 124 -7.67 12.13 -3.08
C HIS A 124 -8.89 12.33 -3.99
N HIS A 125 -10.03 11.78 -3.61
CA HIS A 125 -11.31 11.92 -4.32
C HIS A 125 -11.83 13.36 -4.37
N ASP A 126 -11.21 14.26 -3.63
CA ASP A 126 -11.45 15.71 -3.64
C ASP A 126 -10.91 16.42 -4.89
N ASN A 127 -10.00 15.76 -5.62
CA ASN A 127 -9.36 16.26 -6.84
C ASN A 127 -8.34 17.39 -6.62
N PHE A 128 -7.89 17.60 -5.37
CA PHE A 128 -6.86 18.57 -5.03
C PHE A 128 -5.46 17.94 -5.07
N ASP A 129 -4.50 18.57 -5.76
CA ASP A 129 -3.14 18.04 -5.83
C ASP A 129 -2.25 18.57 -4.70
N CYS A 130 -1.62 17.68 -3.94
CA CYS A 130 -0.74 18.05 -2.84
C CYS A 130 0.70 18.43 -3.29
N TRP A 131 0.94 18.58 -4.59
CA TRP A 131 2.23 18.97 -5.17
C TRP A 131 2.11 20.21 -6.06
N ASN A 132 3.24 20.69 -6.54
CA ASN A 132 3.31 21.75 -7.56
C ASN A 132 2.86 21.21 -8.92
N SER A 133 1.57 20.92 -9.03
CA SER A 133 0.98 20.32 -10.23
C SER A 133 0.89 21.32 -11.38
N LYS A 134 1.33 20.90 -12.55
CA LYS A 134 1.22 21.66 -13.78
C LYS A 134 -0.19 21.59 -14.39
N TYR A 135 -0.91 20.52 -14.15
CA TYR A 135 -2.17 20.20 -14.81
C TYR A 135 -3.39 20.24 -13.89
N GLN A 136 -3.21 20.70 -12.64
CA GLN A 136 -4.28 21.00 -11.69
C GLN A 136 -3.99 22.33 -11.00
N PRO A 137 -4.72 23.41 -11.33
CA PRO A 137 -4.54 24.72 -10.71
C PRO A 137 -4.85 24.72 -9.21
N TRP A 138 -5.79 23.87 -8.78
CA TRP A 138 -6.14 23.67 -7.38
C TRP A 138 -5.15 22.69 -6.73
N ASN A 139 -4.04 23.25 -6.27
CA ASN A 139 -2.94 22.49 -5.67
C ASN A 139 -2.33 23.22 -4.46
N ALA A 140 -1.57 22.48 -3.67
CA ALA A 140 -1.01 22.95 -2.41
C ALA A 140 -0.02 24.12 -2.54
N VAL A 141 0.54 24.39 -3.72
CA VAL A 141 1.41 25.54 -3.97
C VAL A 141 0.59 26.81 -4.26
N ASN A 142 -0.52 26.64 -4.96
CA ASN A 142 -1.38 27.77 -5.35
C ASN A 142 -2.39 28.14 -4.26
N ILE A 143 -2.79 27.20 -3.41
CA ILE A 143 -3.87 27.38 -2.43
C ILE A 143 -3.48 26.69 -1.12
N GLY A 144 -4.03 27.17 -0.03
CA GLY A 144 -3.81 26.61 1.29
C GLY A 144 -2.39 26.82 1.81
N PRO A 145 -1.58 25.76 2.00
CA PRO A 145 -0.28 25.85 2.63
C PRO A 145 0.75 26.65 1.84
N ARG A 146 0.52 26.88 0.54
CA ARG A 146 1.47 27.55 -0.36
C ARG A 146 2.83 26.84 -0.40
N GLN A 147 2.82 25.54 -0.30
CA GLN A 147 4.02 24.69 -0.26
C GLN A 147 3.82 23.43 -1.11
N ASP A 148 4.91 22.94 -1.65
CA ASP A 148 4.96 21.66 -2.36
C ASP A 148 5.09 20.52 -1.34
N ILE A 149 3.96 20.01 -0.87
CA ILE A 149 3.91 18.99 0.20
C ILE A 149 4.63 17.71 -0.25
N ILE A 150 4.38 17.26 -1.47
CA ILE A 150 5.02 16.05 -2.01
C ILE A 150 6.52 16.27 -2.18
N GLY A 151 6.95 17.43 -2.70
CA GLY A 151 8.37 17.75 -2.85
C GLY A 151 9.11 17.88 -1.51
N ILE A 152 8.44 18.34 -0.46
CA ILE A 152 9.01 18.37 0.89
C ILE A 152 9.16 16.95 1.44
N TRP A 153 8.12 16.11 1.35
CA TRP A 153 8.18 14.72 1.76
C TRP A 153 9.27 13.93 1.01
N GLU A 154 9.36 14.13 -0.31
CA GLU A 154 10.40 13.48 -1.13
C GLU A 154 11.80 13.81 -0.61
N LYS A 155 12.11 15.09 -0.39
CA LYS A 155 13.41 15.53 0.11
C LYS A 155 13.73 14.96 1.48
N VAL A 156 12.77 14.93 2.39
CA VAL A 156 12.96 14.36 3.73
C VAL A 156 13.16 12.85 3.65
N ALA A 157 12.37 12.13 2.86
CA ALA A 157 12.54 10.70 2.66
C ALA A 157 13.93 10.37 2.09
N ARG A 158 14.35 11.06 1.01
CA ARG A 158 15.69 10.87 0.41
C ARG A 158 16.82 11.18 1.39
N LYS A 159 16.69 12.23 2.19
CA LYS A 159 17.68 12.58 3.23
C LYS A 159 17.93 11.43 4.19
N HIS A 160 16.92 10.66 4.52
CA HIS A 160 17.00 9.52 5.43
C HIS A 160 17.15 8.16 4.73
N GLY A 161 17.38 8.15 3.41
CA GLY A 161 17.50 6.91 2.63
C GLY A 161 16.21 6.08 2.56
N MET A 162 15.05 6.71 2.82
CA MET A 162 13.75 6.07 2.78
C MET A 162 13.23 6.03 1.34
N PRO A 163 12.95 4.86 0.76
CA PRO A 163 12.23 4.77 -0.52
C PRO A 163 10.92 5.54 -0.45
N PHE A 164 10.66 6.35 -1.49
CA PHE A 164 9.57 7.30 -1.51
C PHE A 164 8.49 6.93 -2.53
N GLY A 165 7.22 6.99 -2.13
CA GLY A 165 6.08 6.74 -2.99
C GLY A 165 5.05 7.86 -2.98
N ILE A 166 4.20 7.89 -4.02
CA ILE A 166 3.08 8.82 -4.18
C ILE A 166 1.79 8.03 -4.39
N GLY A 167 0.75 8.37 -3.62
CA GLY A 167 -0.59 7.79 -3.74
C GLY A 167 -1.54 8.67 -4.54
N PHE A 168 -2.32 8.07 -5.43
CA PHE A 168 -3.32 8.74 -6.26
C PHE A 168 -4.71 8.14 -6.02
N HIS A 169 -5.72 9.01 -5.83
CA HIS A 169 -7.11 8.62 -5.55
C HIS A 169 -8.11 9.49 -6.32
N SER A 170 -7.69 10.22 -7.35
CA SER A 170 -8.53 11.27 -7.92
C SER A 170 -9.54 10.81 -8.96
N THR A 171 -9.46 9.58 -9.47
CA THR A 171 -10.39 9.11 -10.50
C THR A 171 -11.86 9.09 -10.05
N PRO A 172 -12.21 8.65 -8.83
CA PRO A 172 -13.59 8.74 -8.35
C PRO A 172 -14.15 10.15 -8.25
N ALA A 173 -13.30 11.17 -8.16
CA ALA A 173 -13.73 12.55 -8.15
C ALA A 173 -14.57 12.90 -9.39
N ARG A 174 -14.21 12.32 -10.52
CA ARG A 174 -14.83 12.58 -11.81
C ARG A 174 -15.95 11.60 -12.16
N THR A 175 -15.67 10.32 -12.04
CA THR A 175 -16.52 9.27 -12.58
C THR A 175 -17.71 8.97 -11.72
N TRP A 176 -17.69 9.47 -10.55
CA TRP A 176 -18.53 9.02 -9.51
C TRP A 176 -19.69 9.96 -9.28
N GLY A 177 -20.86 9.50 -9.61
CA GLY A 177 -22.10 10.17 -9.33
C GLY A 177 -22.31 10.62 -7.88
N GLN A 178 -21.34 10.44 -7.04
CA GLN A 178 -21.43 10.81 -5.64
C GLN A 178 -20.46 11.89 -5.19
N PHE A 179 -19.24 12.00 -5.72
CA PHE A 179 -18.39 13.14 -5.38
C PHE A 179 -18.78 14.38 -6.17
N MET A 180 -18.92 14.27 -7.46
CA MET A 180 -19.26 15.42 -8.30
C MET A 180 -20.74 15.78 -8.31
N PRO A 181 -21.69 14.87 -8.58
CA PRO A 181 -23.09 15.27 -8.66
C PRO A 181 -23.65 15.84 -7.37
N VAL A 182 -23.22 15.40 -6.20
CA VAL A 182 -23.72 15.96 -4.94
C VAL A 182 -23.32 17.44 -4.77
N ARG A 183 -22.15 17.83 -5.28
CA ARG A 183 -21.67 19.22 -5.24
C ARG A 183 -22.45 20.15 -6.17
N TYR A 184 -23.06 19.62 -7.22
CA TYR A 184 -23.89 20.35 -8.17
C TYR A 184 -25.37 20.38 -7.79
N THR A 185 -25.73 20.03 -6.57
CA THR A 185 -27.11 20.02 -6.07
C THR A 185 -27.37 21.20 -5.13
N SER A 186 -28.47 21.14 -4.43
CA SER A 186 -28.91 22.09 -3.40
C SER A 186 -29.68 21.34 -2.32
N ASP A 187 -29.91 21.98 -1.19
CA ASP A 187 -30.78 21.44 -0.18
C ASP A 187 -32.24 21.29 -0.71
N LYS A 188 -32.88 20.20 -0.29
CA LYS A 188 -34.28 19.91 -0.61
C LYS A 188 -35.23 20.43 0.47
N HIS A 189 -34.70 20.71 1.66
CA HIS A 189 -35.48 21.13 2.82
C HIS A 189 -34.79 22.27 3.57
N GLY A 190 -35.59 23.04 4.35
CA GLY A 190 -35.09 24.14 5.18
C GLY A 190 -34.99 25.49 4.46
N ASP A 191 -34.39 26.45 5.14
CA ASP A 191 -34.35 27.86 4.72
C ASP A 191 -33.48 28.14 3.48
N LYS A 192 -32.55 27.22 3.19
CA LYS A 192 -31.64 27.29 2.03
C LYS A 192 -32.08 26.39 0.86
N THR A 193 -33.33 25.90 0.89
CA THR A 193 -33.87 25.05 -0.17
C THR A 193 -33.70 25.65 -1.55
N GLY A 194 -33.14 24.88 -2.48
CA GLY A 194 -32.94 25.29 -3.87
C GLY A 194 -31.76 26.24 -4.12
N ILE A 195 -31.03 26.66 -3.07
CA ILE A 195 -29.81 27.44 -3.25
C ILE A 195 -28.70 26.50 -3.69
N PRO A 196 -28.12 26.65 -4.90
CA PRO A 196 -27.08 25.78 -5.38
C PRO A 196 -25.83 25.80 -4.48
N TYR A 197 -25.20 24.66 -4.33
CA TYR A 197 -23.89 24.58 -3.68
C TYR A 197 -22.80 25.22 -4.55
N ASP A 198 -21.65 25.45 -3.99
CA ASP A 198 -20.57 26.25 -4.59
C ASP A 198 -19.89 25.63 -5.83
N ALA A 199 -20.09 24.34 -6.10
CA ALA A 199 -19.60 23.72 -7.34
C ALA A 199 -20.29 24.26 -8.62
N MET A 200 -21.43 24.94 -8.47
CA MET A 200 -22.09 25.64 -9.58
C MET A 200 -21.45 26.97 -9.95
N LEU A 201 -20.50 27.45 -9.14
CA LEU A 201 -19.76 28.67 -9.41
C LEU A 201 -18.81 28.49 -10.58
N THR A 202 -18.57 29.61 -11.29
CA THR A 202 -17.66 29.70 -12.43
C THR A 202 -16.51 30.64 -12.12
N LYS A 203 -15.49 30.66 -12.94
CA LYS A 203 -14.36 31.61 -12.83
C LYS A 203 -14.82 33.07 -12.70
N ALA A 204 -15.88 33.46 -13.41
CA ALA A 204 -16.42 34.83 -13.36
C ALA A 204 -16.95 35.21 -11.98
N ASP A 205 -17.51 34.27 -11.23
CA ASP A 205 -18.04 34.49 -9.89
C ASP A 205 -16.93 34.77 -8.86
N GLY A 206 -15.67 34.54 -9.22
CA GLY A 206 -14.48 34.81 -8.42
C GLY A 206 -14.02 36.27 -8.42
N THR A 207 -14.57 37.12 -9.28
CA THR A 207 -14.15 38.53 -9.36
C THR A 207 -14.29 39.22 -8.00
N GLY A 208 -13.19 39.78 -7.51
CA GLY A 208 -13.11 40.43 -6.20
C GLY A 208 -13.07 39.46 -5.00
N LYS A 209 -13.02 38.16 -5.23
CA LYS A 209 -12.92 37.14 -4.17
C LYS A 209 -11.50 36.59 -4.06
N TRP A 210 -11.23 35.85 -2.98
CA TRP A 210 -9.91 35.24 -2.71
C TRP A 210 -9.44 34.27 -3.81
N TRP A 211 -10.35 33.69 -4.59
CA TRP A 211 -10.08 32.76 -5.68
C TRP A 211 -10.23 33.38 -7.08
N GLU A 212 -10.13 34.74 -7.16
CA GLU A 212 -10.16 35.44 -8.45
C GLU A 212 -9.10 34.87 -9.41
N GLY A 213 -9.53 34.65 -10.65
CA GLY A 213 -8.67 34.04 -11.68
C GLY A 213 -8.65 32.52 -11.70
N MET A 214 -9.21 31.86 -10.70
CA MET A 214 -9.35 30.40 -10.65
C MET A 214 -10.78 29.97 -11.00
N ASP A 215 -10.91 28.76 -11.57
CA ASP A 215 -12.21 28.18 -11.89
C ASP A 215 -12.51 27.06 -10.87
N PRO A 216 -13.61 27.18 -10.09
CA PRO A 216 -14.02 26.11 -9.20
C PRO A 216 -14.30 24.79 -9.92
N GLN A 217 -14.68 24.82 -11.19
CA GLN A 217 -14.90 23.60 -11.98
C GLN A 217 -13.61 22.83 -12.28
N ASP A 218 -12.46 23.45 -12.18
CA ASP A 218 -11.17 22.74 -12.24
C ASP A 218 -10.94 21.88 -11.00
N LEU A 219 -11.47 22.29 -9.84
CA LEU A 219 -11.43 21.49 -8.61
C LEU A 219 -12.56 20.45 -8.58
N TYR A 220 -13.79 20.92 -8.77
CA TYR A 220 -14.98 20.09 -8.65
C TYR A 220 -15.21 19.18 -9.86
N GLY A 221 -14.53 19.44 -10.96
CA GLY A 221 -14.71 18.82 -12.27
C GLY A 221 -15.83 19.46 -13.08
N PRO A 222 -15.79 19.35 -14.40
CA PRO A 222 -16.84 19.87 -15.25
C PRO A 222 -18.15 19.10 -15.05
N ILE A 223 -19.28 19.80 -15.20
CA ILE A 223 -20.61 19.22 -15.08
C ILE A 223 -20.82 18.21 -16.23
N HIS A 224 -21.07 16.95 -15.88
CA HIS A 224 -21.46 15.92 -16.84
C HIS A 224 -22.89 15.47 -16.58
N HIS A 225 -23.68 15.45 -17.65
CA HIS A 225 -25.10 15.11 -17.57
C HIS A 225 -25.38 13.64 -17.29
N ASP A 226 -24.44 12.73 -17.55
CA ASP A 226 -24.63 11.29 -17.37
C ASP A 226 -23.86 10.66 -16.20
N GLY A 227 -23.11 11.44 -15.48
CA GLY A 227 -22.55 11.22 -14.13
C GLY A 227 -21.90 9.86 -13.77
N ARG A 228 -21.85 8.91 -14.68
CA ARG A 228 -21.47 7.53 -14.39
C ARG A 228 -20.43 6.93 -15.32
N LYS A 229 -20.04 7.63 -16.38
CA LYS A 229 -19.03 7.09 -17.26
C LYS A 229 -17.66 7.42 -16.73
N SER A 230 -16.99 6.35 -16.32
CA SER A 230 -15.60 6.38 -15.93
C SER A 230 -14.76 7.01 -17.04
N LEU A 231 -13.82 7.83 -16.61
CA LEU A 231 -12.67 8.25 -17.40
C LEU A 231 -12.99 8.67 -18.85
N GLU A 232 -14.04 9.47 -19.03
CA GLU A 232 -14.26 10.11 -20.32
C GLU A 232 -13.06 10.98 -20.70
N THR A 233 -12.83 11.08 -21.99
CA THR A 233 -11.59 11.57 -22.58
C THR A 233 -10.99 12.82 -21.97
N PRO A 234 -11.68 13.92 -21.67
CA PRO A 234 -11.00 15.08 -21.10
C PRO A 234 -10.39 14.82 -19.73
N PHE A 235 -11.11 14.14 -18.85
CA PHE A 235 -10.61 13.82 -17.51
C PHE A 235 -9.52 12.74 -17.54
N ALA A 236 -9.68 11.71 -18.35
CA ALA A 236 -8.68 10.65 -18.52
C ALA A 236 -7.34 11.24 -18.99
N ASN A 237 -7.36 12.14 -19.97
CA ASN A 237 -6.16 12.80 -20.45
C ASN A 237 -5.54 13.66 -19.33
N GLN A 238 -6.33 14.50 -18.65
CA GLN A 238 -5.83 15.32 -17.54
C GLN A 238 -5.23 14.46 -16.43
N PHE A 239 -5.89 13.38 -16.04
CA PHE A 239 -5.42 12.44 -15.04
C PHE A 239 -4.06 11.84 -15.43
N MET A 240 -3.92 11.35 -16.64
CA MET A 240 -2.66 10.80 -17.13
C MET A 240 -1.53 11.83 -17.12
N TRP A 241 -1.79 13.09 -17.52
CA TRP A 241 -0.81 14.16 -17.49
C TRP A 241 -0.42 14.56 -16.05
N ARG A 242 -1.35 14.53 -15.10
CA ARG A 242 -1.08 14.78 -13.67
C ARG A 242 -0.18 13.70 -13.07
N VAL A 243 -0.49 12.44 -13.33
CA VAL A 243 0.32 11.29 -12.87
C VAL A 243 1.74 11.36 -13.45
N ASP A 244 1.86 11.59 -14.76
CA ASP A 244 3.16 11.73 -15.44
C ASP A 244 3.98 12.91 -14.90
N ASP A 245 3.33 14.06 -14.65
CA ASP A 245 3.96 15.24 -14.04
C ASP A 245 4.58 14.92 -12.67
N ALA A 246 3.83 14.23 -11.81
CA ALA A 246 4.32 13.84 -10.49
C ALA A 246 5.46 12.82 -10.57
N ILE A 247 5.33 11.81 -11.44
CA ILE A 247 6.38 10.80 -11.66
C ILE A 247 7.68 11.45 -12.12
N ARG A 248 7.62 12.34 -13.10
CA ARG A 248 8.83 13.00 -13.64
C ARG A 248 9.47 13.99 -12.67
N LYS A 249 8.66 14.71 -11.88
CA LYS A 249 9.17 15.69 -10.91
C LYS A 249 9.85 15.05 -9.72
N TYR A 250 9.21 14.05 -9.12
CA TYR A 250 9.65 13.51 -7.83
C TYR A 250 10.32 12.15 -7.94
N GLN A 251 10.28 11.53 -9.13
CA GLN A 251 10.92 10.25 -9.40
C GLN A 251 10.68 9.20 -8.29
N PRO A 252 9.41 8.91 -7.95
CA PRO A 252 9.10 8.02 -6.85
C PRO A 252 9.62 6.60 -7.11
N ASP A 253 9.89 5.85 -6.04
CA ASP A 253 10.23 4.43 -6.09
C ASP A 253 8.97 3.56 -6.10
N MET A 254 7.84 4.16 -5.70
CA MET A 254 6.54 3.50 -5.65
C MET A 254 5.43 4.47 -6.07
N ILE A 255 4.46 3.97 -6.83
CA ILE A 255 3.17 4.64 -7.04
C ILE A 255 2.05 3.74 -6.52
N TYR A 256 1.04 4.36 -5.94
CA TYR A 256 -0.14 3.68 -5.39
C TYR A 256 -1.40 4.28 -5.99
N PHE A 257 -2.35 3.42 -6.33
CA PHE A 257 -3.68 3.81 -6.78
C PHE A 257 -4.74 3.15 -5.90
N ASP A 258 -5.59 3.98 -5.31
CA ASP A 258 -6.82 3.51 -4.66
C ASP A 258 -7.81 2.93 -5.68
N ASP A 259 -7.61 3.31 -6.92
CA ASP A 259 -8.38 2.88 -8.06
C ASP A 259 -8.14 1.40 -8.39
N HIS A 260 -9.17 0.75 -8.92
CA HIS A 260 -9.11 -0.65 -9.32
C HIS A 260 -8.42 -0.80 -10.68
N ALA A 261 -7.53 -1.77 -10.80
CA ALA A 261 -6.74 -2.00 -12.01
C ALA A 261 -7.58 -2.36 -13.25
N GLY A 262 -8.71 -3.04 -13.07
CA GLY A 262 -9.65 -3.36 -14.15
C GLY A 262 -10.86 -2.43 -14.14
N ASN A 263 -11.91 -2.82 -14.85
CA ASN A 263 -13.20 -2.13 -14.85
C ASN A 263 -13.99 -2.52 -13.60
N SER A 264 -14.36 -1.57 -12.76
CA SER A 264 -15.04 -1.86 -11.52
C SER A 264 -16.09 -0.82 -11.18
N GLN A 265 -17.29 -1.31 -10.84
CA GLN A 265 -18.31 -0.54 -10.17
C GLN A 265 -18.57 -1.18 -8.80
N ILE A 266 -18.50 -0.41 -7.74
CA ILE A 266 -18.88 -0.86 -6.40
C ILE A 266 -20.37 -0.64 -6.14
N ASP A 267 -20.92 -1.32 -5.15
CA ASP A 267 -22.36 -1.38 -4.86
C ASP A 267 -23.07 -0.01 -4.72
N MET A 268 -22.32 1.04 -4.43
CA MET A 268 -22.88 2.40 -4.32
C MET A 268 -22.95 3.14 -5.68
N GLY A 269 -22.70 2.46 -6.79
CA GLY A 269 -22.67 3.06 -8.12
C GLY A 269 -21.40 3.88 -8.39
N ILE A 270 -20.35 3.63 -7.62
CA ILE A 270 -19.05 4.27 -7.77
C ILE A 270 -18.23 3.46 -8.77
N ASP A 271 -17.73 4.13 -9.80
CA ASP A 271 -16.78 3.53 -10.71
C ASP A 271 -15.35 3.93 -10.28
N MET A 272 -14.59 2.95 -9.84
CA MET A 272 -13.20 3.09 -9.41
C MET A 272 -12.23 2.41 -10.37
N GLY A 273 -12.70 1.96 -11.53
CA GLY A 273 -11.89 1.22 -12.49
C GLY A 273 -11.07 2.13 -13.38
N LEU A 274 -9.77 1.86 -13.48
CA LEU A 274 -8.86 2.49 -14.44
C LEU A 274 -8.87 1.79 -15.80
N GLY A 275 -9.21 0.49 -15.84
CA GLY A 275 -9.34 -0.26 -17.08
C GLY A 275 -8.11 -0.16 -17.96
N GLU A 276 -8.29 0.31 -19.20
CA GLU A 276 -7.23 0.45 -20.19
C GLU A 276 -6.14 1.49 -19.85
N LEU A 277 -6.36 2.35 -18.85
CA LEU A 277 -5.33 3.29 -18.40
C LEU A 277 -4.29 2.58 -17.52
N THR A 278 -4.65 1.51 -16.84
CA THR A 278 -3.72 0.81 -15.93
C THR A 278 -2.44 0.35 -16.62
N PRO A 279 -2.48 -0.42 -17.72
CA PRO A 279 -1.27 -0.83 -18.41
C PRO A 279 -0.49 0.35 -19.01
N GLN A 280 -1.16 1.45 -19.39
CA GLN A 280 -0.49 2.68 -19.85
C GLN A 280 0.29 3.36 -18.71
N ILE A 281 -0.32 3.48 -17.53
CA ILE A 281 0.33 4.05 -16.33
C ILE A 281 1.56 3.23 -15.97
N ILE A 282 1.41 1.90 -15.91
CA ILE A 282 2.48 0.99 -15.51
C ILE A 282 3.63 1.04 -16.51
N ALA A 283 3.35 0.89 -17.81
CA ALA A 283 4.37 0.95 -18.84
C ALA A 283 5.13 2.29 -18.83
N ASN A 284 4.40 3.40 -18.71
CA ASN A 284 4.99 4.74 -18.61
C ASN A 284 5.94 4.84 -17.39
N PHE A 285 5.47 4.42 -16.23
CA PHE A 285 6.23 4.47 -14.99
C PHE A 285 7.48 3.60 -15.05
N TYR A 286 7.34 2.36 -15.52
CA TYR A 286 8.47 1.42 -15.63
C TYR A 286 9.50 1.89 -16.65
N ASN A 287 9.09 2.41 -17.80
CA ASN A 287 9.99 2.95 -18.80
C ASN A 287 10.75 4.20 -18.32
N ILE A 288 10.09 5.10 -17.59
CA ILE A 288 10.75 6.25 -16.95
C ILE A 288 11.79 5.78 -15.93
N ALA A 289 11.42 4.79 -15.10
CA ALA A 289 12.32 4.26 -14.09
C ALA A 289 13.53 3.53 -14.71
N GLU A 290 13.32 2.78 -15.77
CA GLU A 290 14.37 2.09 -16.52
C GLU A 290 15.44 3.05 -17.04
N LYS A 291 15.01 4.17 -17.62
CA LYS A 291 15.94 5.24 -18.08
C LYS A 291 16.72 5.89 -16.93
N ARG A 292 16.05 6.08 -15.79
CA ARG A 292 16.69 6.67 -14.60
C ARG A 292 17.74 5.75 -13.98
N THR A 293 17.54 4.45 -14.05
CA THR A 293 18.37 3.43 -13.38
C THR A 293 19.29 2.66 -14.34
N GLU A 294 19.59 3.23 -15.52
CA GLU A 294 20.47 2.62 -16.52
C GLU A 294 20.04 1.20 -16.93
N GLY A 295 18.75 1.02 -17.16
CA GLY A 295 18.16 -0.25 -17.58
C GLY A 295 17.72 -1.17 -16.43
N ARG A 296 17.95 -0.78 -15.17
CA ARG A 296 17.41 -1.50 -14.01
C ARG A 296 16.13 -0.83 -13.54
N ARG A 297 15.06 -1.60 -13.50
CA ARG A 297 13.82 -1.16 -12.90
C ARG A 297 13.75 -1.66 -11.45
N GLU A 298 13.69 -0.75 -10.52
CA GLU A 298 13.57 -1.05 -9.09
C GLU A 298 12.39 -0.30 -8.46
N VAL A 299 11.27 -0.22 -9.18
CA VAL A 299 10.08 0.52 -8.77
C VAL A 299 8.85 -0.38 -8.63
N VAL A 300 7.88 0.08 -7.85
CA VAL A 300 6.66 -0.65 -7.52
C VAL A 300 5.43 0.16 -7.91
N ALA A 301 4.51 -0.45 -8.63
CA ALA A 301 3.18 0.08 -8.87
C ALA A 301 2.15 -0.79 -8.15
N THR A 302 1.32 -0.17 -7.29
CA THR A 302 0.29 -0.87 -6.52
C THR A 302 -1.10 -0.40 -6.89
N PHE A 303 -2.02 -1.36 -7.02
CA PHE A 303 -3.42 -1.11 -7.40
C PHE A 303 -4.36 -2.01 -6.62
N LYS A 304 -5.57 -1.53 -6.38
CA LYS A 304 -6.68 -2.36 -5.88
C LYS A 304 -7.35 -3.17 -6.99
N GLY A 305 -8.23 -4.08 -6.61
CA GLY A 305 -9.14 -4.78 -7.51
C GLY A 305 -8.53 -5.92 -8.34
N VAL A 306 -7.36 -6.43 -7.99
CA VAL A 306 -6.77 -7.61 -8.63
C VAL A 306 -7.18 -8.85 -7.85
N GLY A 307 -8.26 -9.49 -8.25
CA GLY A 307 -8.82 -10.64 -7.53
C GLY A 307 -9.40 -10.27 -6.15
N GLY A 308 -9.78 -11.29 -5.36
CA GLY A 308 -10.28 -11.10 -4.00
C GLY A 308 -11.62 -10.37 -3.91
N ARG A 309 -11.83 -9.67 -2.81
CA ARG A 309 -13.13 -9.06 -2.44
C ARG A 309 -13.63 -8.02 -3.46
N TYR A 310 -12.74 -7.25 -4.05
CA TYR A 310 -13.07 -6.15 -4.99
C TYR A 310 -12.55 -6.45 -6.40
N ASN A 311 -12.68 -7.70 -6.84
CA ASN A 311 -12.17 -8.14 -8.14
C ASN A 311 -12.74 -7.33 -9.30
N SER A 312 -11.92 -6.55 -9.97
CA SER A 312 -12.26 -5.76 -11.14
C SER A 312 -12.06 -6.48 -12.47
N PHE A 313 -11.64 -7.74 -12.44
CA PHE A 313 -11.43 -8.63 -13.59
C PHE A 313 -12.44 -9.79 -13.63
N GLN A 314 -13.59 -9.65 -12.97
CA GLN A 314 -14.61 -10.70 -12.89
C GLN A 314 -15.11 -11.20 -14.27
N HIS A 315 -15.02 -10.38 -15.30
CA HIS A 315 -15.39 -10.73 -16.67
C HIS A 315 -14.23 -11.35 -17.49
N ASN A 316 -13.01 -11.28 -16.98
CA ASN A 316 -11.79 -11.81 -17.59
C ASN A 316 -10.91 -12.45 -16.52
N PRO A 317 -11.37 -13.53 -15.87
CA PRO A 317 -10.66 -14.12 -14.72
C PRO A 317 -9.26 -14.67 -15.08
N GLU A 318 -9.03 -15.02 -16.33
CA GLU A 318 -7.73 -15.44 -16.86
C GLU A 318 -6.66 -14.33 -16.80
N LEU A 319 -7.07 -13.06 -16.75
CA LEU A 319 -6.14 -11.95 -16.61
C LEU A 319 -5.65 -11.75 -15.16
N ILE A 320 -6.34 -12.29 -14.16
CA ILE A 320 -6.01 -12.02 -12.75
C ILE A 320 -4.57 -12.38 -12.44
N SER A 321 -4.12 -13.58 -12.81
CA SER A 321 -2.74 -14.03 -12.56
C SER A 321 -1.70 -13.24 -13.36
N ILE A 322 -2.05 -12.82 -14.58
CA ILE A 322 -1.19 -12.01 -15.44
C ILE A 322 -1.02 -10.61 -14.84
N VAL A 323 -2.12 -9.99 -14.41
CA VAL A 323 -2.12 -8.65 -13.79
C VAL A 323 -1.43 -8.68 -12.43
N ASP A 324 -1.73 -9.67 -11.59
CA ASP A 324 -1.12 -9.84 -10.26
C ASP A 324 0.41 -9.97 -10.31
N ARG A 325 0.93 -10.44 -11.44
CA ARG A 325 2.37 -10.52 -11.70
C ARG A 325 2.96 -9.27 -12.37
N SER A 326 2.13 -8.40 -12.94
CA SER A 326 2.56 -7.18 -13.64
C SER A 326 2.72 -5.96 -12.73
N LEU A 327 2.18 -6.04 -11.53
CA LEU A 327 2.12 -4.98 -10.52
C LEU A 327 2.09 -5.62 -9.13
N VAL A 328 1.90 -4.82 -8.08
CA VAL A 328 1.64 -5.31 -6.72
C VAL A 328 0.17 -5.08 -6.39
N LYS A 329 -0.55 -6.14 -6.09
CA LYS A 329 -1.92 -6.08 -5.61
C LYS A 329 -1.98 -5.42 -4.24
N SER A 330 -2.93 -4.52 -4.03
CA SER A 330 -3.22 -3.90 -2.73
C SER A 330 -4.62 -4.23 -2.24
N THR A 331 -4.76 -4.45 -0.93
CA THR A 331 -6.04 -4.76 -0.27
C THR A 331 -6.23 -3.85 0.94
N GLU A 332 -7.47 -3.40 1.15
CA GLU A 332 -7.77 -2.50 2.26
C GLU A 332 -8.37 -3.25 3.45
N LEU A 333 -7.80 -3.03 4.64
CA LEU A 333 -8.27 -3.51 5.95
C LEU A 333 -8.27 -5.04 6.16
N TYR A 334 -8.04 -5.84 5.15
CA TYR A 334 -7.97 -7.30 5.29
C TYR A 334 -6.74 -7.85 4.59
N THR A 335 -6.19 -8.93 5.10
CA THR A 335 -5.13 -9.69 4.44
C THR A 335 -5.72 -10.83 3.61
N GLU A 336 -4.91 -11.44 2.77
CA GLU A 336 -5.30 -12.62 1.99
C GLU A 336 -5.52 -13.84 2.90
N ASP A 337 -6.39 -14.75 2.47
CA ASP A 337 -6.68 -15.96 3.26
C ASP A 337 -5.54 -16.97 3.21
N ASN A 338 -4.84 -17.05 2.08
CA ASN A 338 -3.80 -18.03 1.79
C ASN A 338 -2.43 -17.37 1.58
N ILE A 339 -1.38 -18.19 1.57
CA ILE A 339 -0.06 -17.76 1.12
C ILE A 339 -0.16 -17.43 -0.37
N MET A 340 0.27 -16.23 -0.73
CA MET A 340 0.21 -15.73 -2.10
C MET A 340 1.48 -16.07 -2.87
N ALA A 341 1.31 -16.48 -4.13
CA ALA A 341 2.43 -16.73 -5.03
C ALA A 341 3.23 -15.46 -5.32
N PHE A 342 2.54 -14.32 -5.45
CA PHE A 342 3.17 -13.02 -5.70
C PHE A 342 3.03 -12.09 -4.49
N PRO A 343 4.01 -11.21 -4.26
CA PRO A 343 3.93 -10.25 -3.16
C PRO A 343 2.70 -9.34 -3.30
N PHE A 344 2.07 -9.03 -2.18
CA PHE A 344 0.93 -8.13 -2.09
C PHE A 344 1.11 -7.12 -0.95
N GLN A 345 0.25 -6.13 -0.91
CA GLN A 345 0.19 -5.14 0.16
C GLN A 345 -1.19 -5.14 0.80
N THR A 346 -1.23 -4.98 2.11
CA THR A 346 -2.45 -4.56 2.82
C THR A 346 -2.23 -3.16 3.36
N GLU A 347 -3.19 -2.28 3.16
CA GLU A 347 -3.19 -0.98 3.79
C GLU A 347 -4.18 -0.92 4.96
N VAL A 348 -3.76 -0.22 6.01
CA VAL A 348 -4.57 0.05 7.20
C VAL A 348 -4.24 1.43 7.75
N SER A 349 -5.23 2.10 8.32
CA SER A 349 -4.99 3.35 9.05
C SER A 349 -4.94 3.09 10.55
N LEU A 350 -4.12 3.86 11.24
CA LEU A 350 -4.00 3.79 12.70
C LEU A 350 -5.29 4.23 13.38
N GLN A 351 -6.02 5.19 12.77
CA GLN A 351 -7.36 5.64 13.17
C GLN A 351 -8.28 5.57 11.93
N GLU A 352 -8.93 6.65 11.53
CA GLU A 352 -9.58 6.82 10.24
C GLU A 352 -8.55 7.20 9.16
N TRP A 353 -8.91 7.14 7.88
CA TRP A 353 -8.01 7.56 6.82
C TRP A 353 -7.67 9.05 6.92
N HIS A 354 -8.66 9.92 7.05
CA HIS A 354 -8.49 11.30 7.46
C HIS A 354 -8.87 11.45 8.93
N TYR A 355 -8.22 12.36 9.64
CA TYR A 355 -8.38 12.51 11.09
C TYR A 355 -9.83 12.73 11.50
N LEU A 356 -10.28 11.96 12.48
CA LEU A 356 -11.57 12.08 13.14
C LEU A 356 -11.35 12.47 14.60
N GLN A 357 -11.80 13.66 14.98
CA GLN A 357 -11.71 14.10 16.36
C GLN A 357 -12.43 13.14 17.31
N GLY A 358 -11.72 12.64 18.30
CA GLY A 358 -12.24 11.62 19.23
C GLY A 358 -12.36 10.22 18.65
N GLY A 359 -11.83 9.98 17.44
CA GLY A 359 -11.74 8.65 16.84
C GLY A 359 -10.83 7.72 17.64
N LYS A 360 -11.10 6.41 17.57
CA LYS A 360 -10.33 5.40 18.30
C LYS A 360 -9.13 4.94 17.49
N TYR A 361 -7.99 4.85 18.17
CA TYR A 361 -6.79 4.25 17.60
C TYR A 361 -6.79 2.73 17.71
N ARG A 362 -6.23 2.06 16.69
CA ARG A 362 -5.85 0.65 16.77
C ARG A 362 -4.65 0.49 17.68
N SER A 363 -4.61 -0.58 18.44
CA SER A 363 -3.49 -0.85 19.33
C SER A 363 -2.23 -1.29 18.56
N ALA A 364 -1.07 -1.16 19.19
CA ALA A 364 0.18 -1.69 18.64
C ALA A 364 0.10 -3.20 18.38
N GLU A 365 -0.58 -3.96 19.26
CA GLU A 365 -0.81 -5.41 19.07
C GLU A 365 -1.62 -5.71 17.82
N GLU A 366 -2.69 -4.96 17.57
CA GLU A 366 -3.50 -5.15 16.37
C GLU A 366 -2.66 -4.91 15.10
N ILE A 367 -1.83 -3.89 15.08
CA ILE A 367 -0.96 -3.58 13.94
C ILE A 367 0.13 -4.65 13.76
N ILE A 368 0.76 -5.11 14.85
CA ILE A 368 1.77 -6.17 14.81
C ILE A 368 1.14 -7.47 14.32
N THR A 369 -0.05 -7.81 14.78
CA THR A 369 -0.78 -8.99 14.29
C THR A 369 -1.00 -8.91 12.78
N ARG A 370 -1.48 -7.78 12.28
CA ARG A 370 -1.69 -7.56 10.84
C ARG A 370 -0.39 -7.63 10.06
N LEU A 371 0.68 -7.03 10.58
CA LEU A 371 2.01 -7.12 9.96
C LEU A 371 2.45 -8.58 9.82
N MET A 372 2.41 -9.35 10.90
CA MET A 372 2.85 -10.75 10.88
C MET A 372 1.96 -11.62 9.99
N GLN A 373 0.65 -11.39 9.99
CA GLN A 373 -0.28 -12.07 9.08
C GLN A 373 0.03 -11.82 7.61
N ASN A 374 0.41 -10.59 7.26
CA ASN A 374 0.82 -10.26 5.89
C ASN A 374 2.16 -10.89 5.54
N VAL A 375 3.17 -10.76 6.40
CA VAL A 375 4.51 -11.35 6.16
C VAL A 375 4.42 -12.86 5.95
N ALA A 376 3.62 -13.54 6.77
CA ALA A 376 3.43 -15.00 6.67
C ALA A 376 2.71 -15.44 5.39
N ARG A 377 2.06 -14.51 4.68
CA ARG A 377 1.34 -14.79 3.42
C ARG A 377 2.00 -14.16 2.19
N ASN A 378 3.25 -13.74 2.29
CA ASN A 378 4.04 -13.07 1.24
C ASN A 378 3.69 -11.59 1.04
N GLY A 379 3.12 -10.93 2.03
CA GLY A 379 2.67 -9.54 1.94
C GLY A 379 3.52 -8.54 2.72
N CYS A 380 3.26 -7.26 2.45
CA CYS A 380 3.72 -6.11 3.21
C CYS A 380 2.52 -5.39 3.84
N LEU A 381 2.75 -4.65 4.90
CA LEU A 381 1.76 -3.78 5.52
C LEU A 381 2.11 -2.31 5.24
N LEU A 382 1.17 -1.53 4.73
CA LEU A 382 1.26 -0.08 4.64
C LEU A 382 0.36 0.53 5.73
N LEU A 383 0.97 1.24 6.67
CA LEU A 383 0.28 1.82 7.81
C LEU A 383 0.16 3.34 7.66
N ASN A 384 -1.07 3.84 7.56
CA ASN A 384 -1.34 5.27 7.63
C ASN A 384 -1.28 5.75 9.08
N ILE A 385 -0.46 6.77 9.33
CA ILE A 385 -0.39 7.49 10.60
C ILE A 385 -1.19 8.79 10.42
N THR A 386 -2.39 8.80 10.98
CA THR A 386 -3.39 9.84 10.74
C THR A 386 -2.96 11.19 11.30
N GLN A 387 -2.96 12.23 10.47
CA GLN A 387 -2.54 13.59 10.80
C GLN A 387 -3.75 14.52 10.97
N HIS A 388 -3.66 15.45 11.94
CA HIS A 388 -4.56 16.59 12.08
C HIS A 388 -4.53 17.49 10.85
N GLY A 389 -5.54 18.34 10.70
CA GLY A 389 -5.60 19.32 9.62
C GLY A 389 -4.36 20.22 9.55
N ARG A 390 -3.71 20.51 10.67
CA ARG A 390 -2.50 21.34 10.75
C ARG A 390 -1.18 20.58 10.60
N GLY A 391 -1.25 19.26 10.44
CA GLY A 391 -0.11 18.38 10.10
C GLY A 391 0.56 17.64 11.26
N ASN A 392 0.21 17.94 12.50
CA ASN A 392 0.68 17.20 13.67
C ASN A 392 -0.08 15.88 13.86
N ILE A 393 0.37 15.05 14.78
CA ILE A 393 -0.30 13.81 15.21
C ILE A 393 -0.52 13.83 16.73
N ASP A 394 -1.45 13.04 17.22
CA ASP A 394 -1.69 12.86 18.65
C ASP A 394 -0.53 12.15 19.35
N ASP A 395 -0.35 12.44 20.63
CA ASP A 395 0.64 11.73 21.47
C ASP A 395 0.34 10.23 21.57
N GLU A 396 -0.93 9.84 21.55
CA GLU A 396 -1.36 8.44 21.53
C GLU A 396 -0.87 7.74 20.25
N ALA A 397 -1.05 8.35 19.08
CA ALA A 397 -0.54 7.83 17.81
C ALA A 397 0.98 7.68 17.83
N ARG A 398 1.68 8.69 18.36
CA ARG A 398 3.14 8.66 18.51
C ARG A 398 3.59 7.51 19.42
N GLN A 399 2.91 7.31 20.54
CA GLN A 399 3.22 6.23 21.47
C GLN A 399 3.02 4.85 20.84
N ILE A 400 1.92 4.66 20.11
CA ILE A 400 1.66 3.39 19.40
C ILE A 400 2.76 3.10 18.36
N CYS A 401 3.19 4.10 17.59
CA CYS A 401 4.32 3.94 16.66
C CYS A 401 5.61 3.50 17.38
N LEU A 402 5.91 4.08 18.53
CA LEU A 402 7.08 3.71 19.33
C LEU A 402 6.96 2.31 19.92
N ASP A 403 5.75 1.89 20.30
CA ASP A 403 5.50 0.54 20.82
C ASP A 403 5.67 -0.52 19.74
N ILE A 404 5.17 -0.28 18.53
CA ILE A 404 5.40 -1.12 17.35
C ILE A 404 6.90 -1.25 17.09
N GLY A 405 7.62 -0.12 17.07
CA GLY A 405 9.06 -0.09 16.81
C GLY A 405 9.86 -0.89 17.82
N ARG A 406 9.56 -0.77 19.11
CA ARG A 406 10.25 -1.55 20.15
C ARG A 406 10.08 -3.06 19.97
N TRP A 407 8.90 -3.51 19.61
CA TRP A 407 8.66 -4.92 19.34
C TRP A 407 9.39 -5.40 18.07
N ILE A 408 9.37 -4.59 17.01
CA ILE A 408 10.05 -4.89 15.74
C ILE A 408 11.57 -4.95 15.94
N ASP A 409 12.16 -4.02 16.67
CA ASP A 409 13.62 -3.99 16.94
C ASP A 409 14.11 -5.30 17.57
N ILE A 410 13.31 -5.89 18.47
CA ILE A 410 13.63 -7.16 19.11
C ILE A 410 13.47 -8.34 18.15
N ASN A 411 12.43 -8.31 17.31
CA ASN A 411 11.97 -9.45 16.53
C ASN A 411 12.24 -9.33 15.01
N GLN A 412 13.09 -8.39 14.61
CA GLN A 412 13.29 -8.03 13.20
C GLN A 412 13.68 -9.20 12.30
N GLU A 413 14.37 -10.21 12.82
CA GLU A 413 14.77 -11.40 12.05
C GLU A 413 13.58 -12.27 11.61
N ALA A 414 12.44 -12.19 12.29
CA ALA A 414 11.22 -12.88 11.88
C ALA A 414 10.37 -12.06 10.87
N ILE A 415 10.77 -10.83 10.57
CA ILE A 415 9.98 -9.86 9.81
C ILE A 415 10.67 -9.50 8.50
N TYR A 416 11.79 -8.75 8.60
CA TYR A 416 12.47 -8.24 7.42
C TYR A 416 13.16 -9.38 6.66
N SER A 417 13.05 -9.33 5.35
CA SER A 417 13.54 -10.40 4.47
C SER A 417 12.92 -11.79 4.72
N ALA A 418 11.98 -11.90 5.67
CA ALA A 418 11.28 -13.15 5.90
C ALA A 418 10.39 -13.53 4.72
N ARG A 419 10.18 -14.83 4.58
CA ARG A 419 9.31 -15.45 3.57
C ARG A 419 8.24 -16.30 4.26
N PRO A 420 7.15 -16.61 3.57
CA PRO A 420 6.18 -17.56 4.07
C PRO A 420 6.82 -18.89 4.41
N PHE A 421 6.31 -19.52 5.45
CA PHE A 421 6.53 -20.93 5.71
C PHE A 421 5.48 -21.75 4.94
N THR A 422 5.53 -23.08 4.96
CA THR A 422 4.55 -23.95 4.27
C THR A 422 3.11 -23.78 4.76
N GLN A 423 2.95 -23.24 5.94
CA GLN A 423 1.66 -22.85 6.54
C GLN A 423 1.85 -21.48 7.19
N TRP A 424 0.89 -20.57 6.98
CA TRP A 424 0.99 -19.23 7.59
C TRP A 424 0.70 -19.23 9.10
N GLY A 425 -0.05 -20.24 9.59
CA GLY A 425 -0.44 -20.34 10.99
C GLY A 425 -1.94 -20.35 11.22
N ASP A 426 -2.32 -19.86 12.38
CA ASP A 426 -3.71 -19.74 12.84
C ASP A 426 -3.90 -18.45 13.68
N GLU A 427 -4.97 -18.38 14.46
CA GLU A 427 -5.26 -17.25 15.35
C GLU A 427 -4.34 -17.15 16.58
N TYR A 428 -3.53 -18.17 16.87
CA TYR A 428 -2.63 -18.24 18.03
C TYR A 428 -1.16 -18.13 17.65
N VAL A 429 -0.77 -18.71 16.52
CA VAL A 429 0.62 -18.82 16.08
C VAL A 429 0.76 -18.48 14.61
N ILE A 430 1.67 -17.57 14.29
CA ILE A 430 1.99 -17.19 12.91
C ILE A 430 3.42 -17.65 12.59
N TYR A 431 3.61 -18.32 11.44
CA TYR A 431 4.89 -18.85 11.00
C TYR A 431 5.48 -18.03 9.86
N THR A 432 6.77 -17.75 9.99
CA THR A 432 7.61 -17.19 8.92
C THR A 432 8.92 -17.97 8.87
N ARG A 433 9.74 -17.77 7.83
CA ARG A 433 11.07 -18.36 7.73
C ARG A 433 12.08 -17.35 7.19
N GLN A 434 13.33 -17.50 7.60
CA GLN A 434 14.46 -16.78 7.07
C GLN A 434 15.78 -17.50 7.37
N GLY A 435 16.69 -17.55 6.41
CA GLY A 435 18.06 -18.02 6.61
C GLY A 435 18.19 -19.44 7.18
N GLY A 436 17.27 -20.35 6.86
CA GLY A 436 17.26 -21.72 7.39
C GLY A 436 16.61 -21.87 8.77
N TYR A 437 16.04 -20.79 9.32
CA TYR A 437 15.25 -20.83 10.55
C TYR A 437 13.75 -20.69 10.25
N ILE A 438 12.96 -21.34 11.09
CA ILE A 438 11.51 -21.11 11.18
C ILE A 438 11.27 -20.24 12.39
N TYR A 439 10.37 -19.26 12.24
CA TYR A 439 9.95 -18.39 13.33
C TYR A 439 8.47 -18.63 13.61
N ALA A 440 8.13 -18.80 14.90
CA ALA A 440 6.76 -18.91 15.38
C ALA A 440 6.46 -17.70 16.26
N THR A 441 5.57 -16.81 15.80
CA THR A 441 5.07 -15.68 16.58
C THR A 441 3.84 -16.12 17.36
N ILE A 442 3.95 -16.18 18.68
CA ILE A 442 2.87 -16.55 19.59
C ILE A 442 2.08 -15.29 19.97
N LEU A 443 0.84 -15.21 19.52
CA LEU A 443 -0.01 -14.02 19.72
C LEU A 443 -0.61 -13.93 21.11
N HIS A 444 -0.92 -15.07 21.72
CA HIS A 444 -1.50 -15.15 23.06
C HIS A 444 -0.70 -16.13 23.92
N PRO A 445 0.52 -15.73 24.32
CA PRO A 445 1.35 -16.62 25.12
C PRO A 445 0.68 -16.88 26.48
N SER A 446 0.58 -18.17 26.83
CA SER A 446 0.13 -18.64 28.14
C SER A 446 1.21 -19.51 28.78
N ALA A 447 1.28 -19.54 30.12
CA ALA A 447 2.13 -20.48 30.81
C ALA A 447 1.71 -21.92 30.49
N GLY A 448 2.66 -22.83 30.37
CA GLY A 448 2.42 -24.24 30.10
C GLY A 448 2.86 -24.70 28.71
N ALA A 449 2.22 -25.76 28.23
CA ALA A 449 2.55 -26.36 26.94
C ALA A 449 1.90 -25.62 25.78
N ILE A 450 2.68 -25.24 24.78
CA ILE A 450 2.20 -24.68 23.51
C ILE A 450 2.58 -25.68 22.41
N VAL A 451 1.62 -26.03 21.56
CA VAL A 451 1.84 -26.96 20.43
C VAL A 451 1.97 -26.17 19.14
N LEU A 452 3.11 -26.28 18.49
CA LEU A 452 3.37 -25.74 17.16
C LEU A 452 3.03 -26.83 16.13
N SER A 453 1.76 -26.92 15.76
CA SER A 453 1.20 -28.01 14.95
C SER A 453 1.78 -28.11 13.54
N ALA A 454 2.27 -27.02 12.96
CA ALA A 454 2.92 -26.98 11.66
C ALA A 454 4.26 -27.75 11.63
N LEU A 455 4.84 -28.09 12.79
CA LEU A 455 6.20 -28.66 12.92
C LEU A 455 6.21 -30.15 13.23
N SER A 456 5.34 -30.92 12.59
CA SER A 456 5.25 -32.37 12.74
C SER A 456 6.53 -33.07 12.29
N ASN A 457 6.98 -34.13 13.04
CA ASN A 457 8.09 -34.99 12.64
C ASN A 457 7.77 -35.87 11.41
N GLN A 458 6.53 -35.91 10.98
CA GLN A 458 6.09 -36.60 9.76
C GLN A 458 6.19 -35.70 8.50
N SER A 459 6.41 -34.42 8.68
CA SER A 459 6.57 -33.50 7.56
C SER A 459 7.89 -33.70 6.84
N ALA A 460 7.82 -33.97 5.54
CA ALA A 460 9.02 -34.16 4.71
C ALA A 460 9.89 -32.90 4.62
N SER A 461 9.30 -31.72 4.75
CA SER A 461 9.98 -30.43 4.61
C SER A 461 10.63 -29.92 5.90
N ILE A 462 10.28 -30.45 7.09
CA ILE A 462 10.76 -29.90 8.36
C ILE A 462 11.95 -30.68 8.92
N GLY A 463 11.96 -31.99 8.82
CA GLY A 463 13.01 -32.80 9.42
C GLY A 463 13.03 -32.78 10.95
N LYS A 464 14.20 -32.98 11.52
CA LYS A 464 14.37 -32.98 12.98
C LYS A 464 14.64 -31.58 13.49
N ILE A 465 13.88 -31.18 14.48
CA ILE A 465 14.13 -29.92 15.20
C ILE A 465 15.36 -30.12 16.10
N GLU A 466 16.29 -29.18 16.00
CA GLU A 466 17.55 -29.23 16.76
C GLU A 466 17.53 -28.27 17.96
N LYS A 467 16.83 -27.12 17.82
CA LYS A 467 16.89 -26.09 18.84
C LYS A 467 15.62 -25.19 18.76
N VAL A 468 15.16 -24.80 19.92
CA VAL A 468 14.03 -23.87 20.08
C VAL A 468 14.44 -22.77 21.06
N GLU A 469 14.35 -21.50 20.64
CA GLU A 469 14.83 -20.35 21.42
C GLU A 469 13.87 -19.17 21.32
N LEU A 470 13.78 -18.39 22.40
CA LEU A 470 13.15 -17.05 22.33
C LEU A 470 14.07 -16.08 21.56
N VAL A 471 13.52 -15.36 20.59
CA VAL A 471 14.27 -14.35 19.81
C VAL A 471 14.79 -13.23 20.71
N GLU A 472 13.97 -12.78 21.66
CA GLU A 472 14.26 -11.62 22.51
C GLU A 472 15.53 -11.73 23.36
N ASN A 473 15.98 -12.93 23.70
CA ASN A 473 17.10 -13.13 24.63
C ASN A 473 17.91 -14.42 24.37
N GLY A 474 17.54 -15.22 23.36
CA GLY A 474 18.20 -16.50 23.06
C GLY A 474 17.96 -17.60 24.09
N HIS A 475 16.98 -17.42 24.98
CA HIS A 475 16.67 -18.45 25.99
C HIS A 475 16.16 -19.72 25.32
N ARG A 476 16.80 -20.86 25.63
CA ARG A 476 16.42 -22.18 25.10
C ARG A 476 15.19 -22.70 25.81
N LEU A 477 14.22 -23.13 25.03
CA LEU A 477 12.98 -23.71 25.52
C LEU A 477 13.05 -25.25 25.42
N PRO A 478 12.66 -25.97 26.48
CA PRO A 478 12.47 -27.42 26.41
C PRO A 478 11.35 -27.73 25.40
N PHE A 479 11.58 -28.71 24.55
CA PHE A 479 10.60 -29.11 23.54
C PHE A 479 10.59 -30.62 23.28
N THR A 480 9.48 -31.11 22.72
CA THR A 480 9.33 -32.47 22.20
C THR A 480 8.68 -32.38 20.82
N GLN A 481 9.28 -33.06 19.83
CA GLN A 481 8.72 -33.14 18.47
C GLN A 481 8.03 -34.50 18.27
N THR A 482 6.75 -34.44 17.87
CA THR A 482 5.90 -35.63 17.64
C THR A 482 5.20 -35.52 16.28
N ALA A 483 4.29 -36.44 15.99
CA ALA A 483 3.44 -36.39 14.80
C ALA A 483 2.45 -35.22 14.83
N GLU A 484 2.09 -34.75 16.02
CA GLU A 484 1.18 -33.63 16.23
C GLU A 484 1.87 -32.26 16.10
N GLY A 485 3.19 -32.22 16.11
CA GLY A 485 3.98 -30.98 16.04
C GLY A 485 5.11 -30.93 17.07
N VAL A 486 5.55 -29.70 17.36
CA VAL A 486 6.51 -29.39 18.41
C VAL A 486 5.77 -28.84 19.62
N THR A 487 5.84 -29.57 20.74
CA THR A 487 5.35 -29.07 22.03
C THR A 487 6.49 -28.36 22.75
N ILE A 488 6.32 -27.10 23.09
CA ILE A 488 7.25 -26.30 23.88
C ILE A 488 6.67 -26.05 25.26
N GLN A 489 7.54 -25.96 26.27
CA GLN A 489 7.15 -25.62 27.64
C GLN A 489 7.55 -24.16 27.91
N MET A 490 6.55 -23.32 28.18
CA MET A 490 6.76 -21.93 28.54
C MET A 490 6.66 -21.78 30.06
N GLU A 491 7.74 -21.35 30.69
CA GLU A 491 7.78 -21.14 32.13
C GLU A 491 7.15 -19.80 32.54
N GLU A 492 6.47 -19.78 33.70
CA GLU A 492 5.74 -18.61 34.20
C GLU A 492 6.57 -17.31 34.34
N PRO A 493 7.86 -17.34 34.70
CA PRO A 493 8.70 -16.14 34.76
C PRO A 493 8.91 -15.45 33.41
N LEU A 494 8.84 -16.18 32.30
CA LEU A 494 8.99 -15.62 30.95
C LEU A 494 7.79 -14.75 30.55
N PHE A 495 6.64 -14.97 31.18
CA PHE A 495 5.41 -14.18 30.97
C PHE A 495 5.31 -12.97 31.88
N THR A 496 5.81 -13.08 33.11
CA THR A 496 5.68 -12.01 34.11
C THR A 496 6.56 -10.80 33.84
N GLN A 497 7.64 -10.94 33.09
CA GLN A 497 8.48 -9.81 32.68
C GLN A 497 7.79 -8.92 31.63
N GLY A 498 6.98 -9.49 30.72
CA GLY A 498 6.21 -8.73 29.72
C GLY A 498 4.95 -8.05 30.25
N ILE A 499 4.36 -8.57 31.34
CA ILE A 499 3.12 -8.03 31.92
C ILE A 499 3.36 -6.84 32.86
N LYS A 500 4.57 -6.67 33.41
CA LYS A 500 4.89 -5.58 34.34
C LYS A 500 5.05 -4.22 33.68
N ASP A 501 5.46 -4.17 32.42
CA ASP A 501 5.39 -2.95 31.62
C ASP A 501 4.06 -2.91 30.90
N LYS A 502 3.28 -1.86 31.08
CA LYS A 502 1.95 -1.67 30.49
C LYS A 502 1.92 -1.57 28.94
N ASN A 503 2.93 -2.06 28.26
CA ASN A 503 3.08 -2.06 26.82
C ASN A 503 2.73 -3.44 26.26
N LEU A 504 1.54 -3.56 25.78
CA LEU A 504 0.91 -4.78 25.26
C LEU A 504 1.68 -5.44 24.09
N ALA A 505 2.37 -4.66 23.26
CA ALA A 505 3.25 -5.19 22.21
C ALA A 505 4.35 -6.13 22.73
N GLN A 506 4.65 -6.07 24.03
CA GLN A 506 5.60 -6.98 24.69
C GLN A 506 4.99 -8.35 25.02
N GLY A 507 3.67 -8.50 24.93
CA GLY A 507 2.98 -9.77 25.16
C GLY A 507 3.25 -10.83 24.08
N TYR A 508 3.48 -10.44 22.84
CA TYR A 508 3.75 -11.38 21.75
C TYR A 508 5.20 -11.89 21.80
N LYS A 509 5.36 -13.19 21.75
CA LYS A 509 6.67 -13.85 21.79
C LYS A 509 7.01 -14.46 20.45
N VAL A 510 8.23 -14.25 20.00
CA VAL A 510 8.77 -14.88 18.79
C VAL A 510 9.77 -15.95 19.18
N ILE A 511 9.57 -17.12 18.61
CA ILE A 511 10.39 -18.30 18.84
C ILE A 511 11.15 -18.58 17.55
N ARG A 512 12.46 -18.71 17.64
CA ARG A 512 13.34 -19.15 16.57
C ARG A 512 13.59 -20.65 16.69
N ILE A 513 13.41 -21.36 15.59
CA ILE A 513 13.48 -22.82 15.51
C ILE A 513 14.49 -23.18 14.45
N SER A 514 15.55 -23.94 14.87
CA SER A 514 16.49 -24.57 13.94
C SER A 514 16.13 -26.02 13.70
N HIS A 515 16.38 -26.48 12.50
CA HIS A 515 16.10 -27.84 12.05
C HIS A 515 17.21 -28.34 11.11
N ASP A 516 17.25 -29.65 10.90
CA ASP A 516 18.31 -30.33 10.13
C ASP A 516 18.12 -30.25 8.61
N LYS A 517 17.09 -29.53 8.14
CA LYS A 517 16.83 -29.30 6.71
C LYS A 517 16.80 -27.81 6.44
N ALA A 518 17.49 -27.40 5.38
CA ALA A 518 17.31 -26.10 4.78
C ALA A 518 16.62 -26.27 3.42
N TRP A 519 15.72 -25.37 3.08
CA TRP A 519 15.13 -25.29 1.76
C TRP A 519 14.97 -23.81 1.37
N PHE A 520 15.11 -23.55 0.08
CA PHE A 520 15.08 -22.24 -0.50
C PHE A 520 14.10 -22.24 -1.67
N ASN A 521 13.39 -21.16 -1.83
CA ASN A 521 12.62 -20.87 -3.01
C ASN A 521 13.45 -20.02 -3.97
N ASP A 522 13.11 -19.99 -5.25
CA ASP A 522 13.84 -19.20 -6.25
C ASP A 522 13.79 -17.68 -6.00
N ASP A 523 12.84 -17.23 -5.17
CA ASP A 523 12.69 -15.85 -4.74
C ASP A 523 13.24 -15.52 -3.35
N ASP A 524 13.88 -16.49 -2.67
CA ASP A 524 14.46 -16.26 -1.36
C ASP A 524 15.67 -15.31 -1.42
N PRO A 525 15.94 -14.53 -0.36
CA PRO A 525 17.16 -13.72 -0.27
C PRO A 525 18.41 -14.57 -0.44
N GLY A 526 19.32 -14.13 -1.31
CA GLY A 526 20.57 -14.86 -1.61
C GLY A 526 20.42 -15.99 -2.65
N VAL A 527 19.22 -16.21 -3.19
CA VAL A 527 19.01 -17.05 -4.37
C VAL A 527 19.07 -16.15 -5.61
N HIS A 528 19.85 -16.52 -6.60
CA HIS A 528 20.03 -15.78 -7.81
C HIS A 528 19.70 -16.63 -9.03
N THR A 529 18.82 -16.15 -9.88
CA THR A 529 18.48 -16.73 -11.20
C THR A 529 19.01 -15.86 -12.31
N PHE A 530 19.67 -16.43 -13.31
CA PHE A 530 20.15 -15.73 -14.48
C PHE A 530 19.64 -16.42 -15.74
N GLY A 531 18.98 -15.67 -16.60
CA GLY A 531 18.40 -16.16 -17.85
C GLY A 531 17.11 -16.97 -17.70
N TRP A 532 16.60 -17.13 -16.49
CA TRP A 532 15.38 -17.90 -16.21
C TRP A 532 14.13 -17.05 -16.45
N ASP A 533 13.22 -17.59 -17.22
CA ASP A 533 11.91 -16.99 -17.45
C ASP A 533 10.92 -17.38 -16.36
N ARG A 534 10.02 -16.46 -16.03
CA ARG A 534 8.88 -16.74 -15.16
C ARG A 534 7.61 -16.75 -15.98
N PRO A 535 6.85 -17.84 -16.02
CA PRO A 535 5.61 -17.89 -16.79
C PRO A 535 4.57 -16.96 -16.18
N CYS A 536 3.70 -16.40 -17.01
CA CYS A 536 2.59 -15.56 -16.56
C CYS A 536 1.49 -16.37 -15.85
N ASN A 537 1.41 -17.67 -16.11
CA ASN A 537 0.49 -18.59 -15.46
C ASN A 537 1.29 -19.71 -14.79
N THR A 538 1.06 -19.93 -13.50
CA THR A 538 1.57 -21.09 -12.76
C THR A 538 0.49 -22.14 -12.65
N ASN A 539 0.88 -23.42 -12.60
CA ASN A 539 -0.05 -24.53 -12.41
C ASN A 539 -0.29 -24.76 -10.92
N GLU A 540 -1.50 -25.19 -10.57
CA GLU A 540 -1.79 -25.68 -9.23
C GLU A 540 -0.86 -26.84 -8.90
N GLY A 541 -0.09 -26.73 -7.81
CA GLY A 541 0.85 -27.74 -7.38
C GLY A 541 2.33 -27.42 -7.57
N ASP A 542 2.66 -26.32 -8.26
CA ASP A 542 4.01 -25.78 -8.24
C ASP A 542 4.37 -25.35 -6.82
N PHE A 543 5.63 -25.50 -6.43
CA PHE A 543 6.05 -25.16 -5.08
C PHE A 543 5.82 -23.66 -4.84
N ASN A 544 5.02 -23.33 -3.83
CA ASN A 544 4.50 -21.97 -3.55
C ASN A 544 3.76 -21.30 -4.73
N ASN A 545 3.28 -22.07 -5.71
CA ASN A 545 2.62 -21.58 -6.93
C ASN A 545 3.45 -20.54 -7.72
N ASP A 546 4.75 -20.60 -7.63
CA ASP A 546 5.68 -19.82 -8.42
C ASP A 546 6.64 -20.76 -9.16
N LEU A 547 6.86 -20.53 -10.40
CA LEU A 547 7.73 -21.34 -11.26
C LEU A 547 8.68 -20.44 -12.00
N SER A 548 9.97 -20.74 -11.92
CA SER A 548 10.98 -20.19 -12.83
C SER A 548 11.48 -21.28 -13.75
N PHE A 549 11.62 -21.00 -15.03
CA PHE A 549 12.16 -21.94 -15.99
C PHE A 549 13.13 -21.27 -16.95
N SER A 550 14.00 -22.06 -17.57
CA SER A 550 14.87 -21.63 -18.65
C SER A 550 14.75 -22.56 -19.84
N THR A 551 14.84 -22.00 -21.04
CA THR A 551 14.90 -22.71 -22.31
C THR A 551 16.26 -22.62 -22.98
N GLN A 552 17.23 -21.95 -22.35
CA GLN A 552 18.53 -21.70 -22.93
C GLN A 552 19.65 -22.41 -22.15
N ALA A 553 20.55 -23.04 -22.89
CA ALA A 553 21.74 -23.62 -22.29
C ALA A 553 22.66 -22.53 -21.71
N GLY A 554 23.10 -22.71 -20.48
CA GLY A 554 23.95 -21.76 -19.78
C GLY A 554 23.24 -20.85 -18.77
N ASP A 555 21.94 -20.88 -18.72
CA ASP A 555 21.18 -20.20 -17.67
C ASP A 555 21.40 -20.89 -16.32
N THR A 556 21.50 -20.12 -15.27
CA THR A 556 21.86 -20.62 -13.94
C THR A 556 20.89 -20.20 -12.85
N TRP A 557 20.71 -21.08 -11.90
CA TRP A 557 20.12 -20.80 -10.60
C TRP A 557 21.21 -21.04 -9.55
N THR A 558 21.47 -20.08 -8.71
CA THR A 558 22.54 -20.18 -7.72
C THR A 558 22.07 -19.79 -6.34
N ALA A 559 22.46 -20.55 -5.34
CA ALA A 559 22.31 -20.22 -3.93
C ALA A 559 23.55 -20.64 -3.17
N THR A 560 23.98 -19.84 -2.21
CA THR A 560 25.04 -20.26 -1.28
C THR A 560 24.41 -20.94 -0.08
N ILE A 561 24.62 -22.26 0.04
CA ILE A 561 24.01 -23.10 1.08
C ILE A 561 25.11 -23.91 1.77
N GLU A 562 25.06 -23.96 3.08
CA GLU A 562 25.84 -24.91 3.88
C GLU A 562 24.91 -26.02 4.36
N ALA A 563 24.96 -27.17 3.71
CA ALA A 563 24.07 -28.28 4.00
C ALA A 563 24.75 -29.66 3.80
N ARG A 564 24.28 -30.68 4.56
CA ARG A 564 24.74 -32.05 4.39
C ARG A 564 24.08 -32.80 3.23
N LYS A 565 22.90 -32.36 2.81
CA LYS A 565 22.12 -32.93 1.71
C LYS A 565 21.29 -31.84 1.05
N ILE A 566 21.32 -31.79 -0.28
CA ILE A 566 20.49 -30.93 -1.09
C ILE A 566 19.46 -31.78 -1.81
N SER A 567 18.20 -31.38 -1.80
CA SER A 567 17.14 -31.96 -2.60
C SER A 567 16.53 -30.85 -3.44
N ILE A 568 16.38 -31.07 -4.74
CA ILE A 568 15.77 -30.15 -5.67
C ILE A 568 14.38 -30.66 -6.00
N VAL A 569 13.37 -29.81 -5.84
CA VAL A 569 12.01 -30.07 -6.27
C VAL A 569 11.81 -29.34 -7.61
N ALA A 570 11.49 -30.08 -8.64
CA ALA A 570 11.22 -29.53 -9.96
C ALA A 570 9.96 -30.20 -10.54
N PRO A 571 9.19 -29.47 -11.35
CA PRO A 571 8.06 -30.07 -12.09
C PRO A 571 8.56 -31.19 -13.00
N GLN A 572 7.73 -32.19 -13.27
CA GLN A 572 8.01 -33.26 -14.22
C GLN A 572 7.10 -33.11 -15.44
N GLY A 573 7.68 -33.02 -16.62
CA GLY A 573 6.94 -32.91 -17.87
C GLY A 573 7.73 -33.40 -19.09
N MET A 574 7.05 -33.63 -20.20
CA MET A 574 7.70 -34.00 -21.47
C MET A 574 8.41 -32.78 -22.07
N GLY A 575 9.71 -32.89 -22.30
CA GLY A 575 10.53 -31.85 -22.91
C GLY A 575 11.39 -31.07 -21.92
N GLU A 576 11.41 -31.46 -20.66
CA GLU A 576 12.32 -30.88 -19.66
C GLU A 576 13.76 -31.29 -19.94
N GLY A 577 14.65 -30.32 -19.86
CA GLY A 577 16.07 -30.51 -20.09
C GLY A 577 16.80 -31.21 -18.94
N VAL A 578 18.09 -31.45 -19.13
CA VAL A 578 18.98 -31.97 -18.07
C VAL A 578 19.46 -30.80 -17.23
N MET A 579 19.24 -30.87 -15.92
CA MET A 579 19.78 -29.93 -14.95
C MET A 579 21.09 -30.50 -14.39
N GLU A 580 22.17 -29.73 -14.48
CA GLU A 580 23.44 -30.03 -13.84
C GLU A 580 23.53 -29.28 -12.50
N VAL A 581 23.82 -30.01 -11.43
CA VAL A 581 23.99 -29.46 -10.10
C VAL A 581 25.48 -29.45 -9.76
N PHE A 582 26.04 -28.26 -9.58
CA PHE A 582 27.40 -28.07 -9.09
C PHE A 582 27.37 -27.76 -7.59
N ILE A 583 28.04 -28.58 -6.78
CA ILE A 583 28.11 -28.44 -5.32
C ILE A 583 29.55 -28.09 -4.92
#